data_48ca94f9ad2ea5db3c2135ac4ff17789
#
_entry.id   48ca94f9ad2ea5db3c2135ac4ff17789
#
_cell.length_a   1.000
_cell.length_b   1.000
_cell.length_c   1.000
_cell.angle_alpha   90.00
_cell.angle_beta   90.00
_cell.angle_gamma   90.00
#
_symmetry.space_group_name_H-M   'P 1'
#
loop_
_entity.id
_entity.type
_entity.pdbx_description
1 polymer ?
#
loop_
_entity_poly.entity_id
_entity_poly.type
_entity_poly.pdbx_seq_one_letter_code
_entity_poly.pdbx_strand_id
1 'polypeptide(L)'
;MKNFIKNRKGFTLVELVVVIAILGILAGLAIPRFMDATASARGARIVADMRTIDSAIMMYNAKTGNLPTSQDALIIDKTTGGVTSSVKVLAAWPKPPTGTAKVTAFNGSEVTLTAPSSNEYTLDAANGRALYNGKTVDQILNNEK
;
A
#
# COMPACT_ATOMS: atom_id res chain seq x y z
N MET A 1 33.55 -20.78 -53.62
CA MET A 1 32.74 -20.59 -52.37
C MET A 1 33.69 -20.60 -51.19
N LYS A 2 33.90 -19.43 -50.53
CA LYS A 2 34.77 -19.33 -49.33
C LYS A 2 33.90 -19.65 -48.11
N ASN A 3 34.18 -20.79 -47.47
CA ASN A 3 33.58 -21.18 -46.17
C ASN A 3 34.22 -20.28 -45.09
N PHE A 4 33.47 -19.25 -44.63
CA PHE A 4 33.79 -18.52 -43.41
C PHE A 4 33.43 -19.39 -42.20
N ILE A 5 34.34 -20.27 -41.76
CA ILE A 5 34.20 -20.91 -40.45
C ILE A 5 34.53 -19.84 -39.42
N LYS A 6 33.46 -19.16 -38.93
CA LYS A 6 33.56 -18.20 -37.84
C LYS A 6 33.94 -18.96 -36.58
N ASN A 7 35.14 -18.71 -36.06
CA ASN A 7 35.70 -19.31 -34.88
C ASN A 7 34.79 -18.99 -33.68
N ARG A 8 33.82 -19.85 -33.34
CA ARG A 8 32.91 -19.69 -32.19
C ARG A 8 33.69 -20.19 -30.97
N LYS A 9 34.28 -19.25 -30.22
CA LYS A 9 34.79 -19.55 -28.88
C LYS A 9 33.62 -19.80 -27.99
N GLY A 10 33.44 -21.03 -27.51
CA GLY A 10 32.45 -21.38 -26.51
C GLY A 10 32.87 -20.96 -25.11
N PHE A 11 31.92 -20.75 -24.23
CA PHE A 11 32.19 -20.52 -22.79
C PHE A 11 32.78 -21.78 -22.14
N THR A 12 33.72 -21.57 -21.23
CA THR A 12 34.26 -22.65 -20.40
C THR A 12 33.32 -22.94 -19.25
N LEU A 13 33.31 -24.18 -18.75
CA LEU A 13 32.51 -24.57 -17.59
C LEU A 13 32.88 -23.73 -16.35
N VAL A 14 34.17 -23.41 -16.19
CA VAL A 14 34.67 -22.59 -15.08
C VAL A 14 34.10 -21.17 -15.14
N GLU A 15 34.06 -20.53 -16.31
CA GLU A 15 33.48 -19.20 -16.47
C GLU A 15 32.02 -19.19 -16.06
N LEU A 16 31.22 -20.22 -16.42
CA LEU A 16 29.83 -20.31 -16.04
C LEU A 16 29.66 -20.49 -14.52
N VAL A 17 30.46 -21.38 -13.91
CA VAL A 17 30.40 -21.64 -12.45
C VAL A 17 30.75 -20.40 -11.65
N VAL A 18 31.78 -19.66 -12.06
CA VAL A 18 32.17 -18.40 -11.38
C VAL A 18 31.05 -17.36 -11.46
N VAL A 19 30.40 -17.22 -12.62
CA VAL A 19 29.29 -16.27 -12.79
C VAL A 19 28.13 -16.61 -11.87
N ILE A 20 27.70 -17.89 -11.83
CA ILE A 20 26.57 -18.28 -10.95
C ILE A 20 26.95 -18.16 -9.46
N ALA A 21 28.21 -18.40 -9.09
CA ALA A 21 28.66 -18.19 -7.71
C ALA A 21 28.58 -16.72 -7.30
N ILE A 22 29.05 -15.80 -8.16
CA ILE A 22 28.96 -14.35 -7.91
C ILE A 22 27.50 -13.92 -7.84
N LEU A 23 26.67 -14.34 -8.79
CA LEU A 23 25.22 -14.02 -8.77
C LEU A 23 24.54 -14.55 -7.51
N GLY A 24 24.90 -15.74 -7.04
CA GLY A 24 24.36 -16.32 -5.81
C GLY A 24 24.69 -15.48 -4.56
N ILE A 25 25.94 -15.00 -4.46
CA ILE A 25 26.36 -14.11 -3.35
C ILE A 25 25.59 -12.78 -3.41
N LEU A 26 25.50 -12.16 -4.59
CA LEU A 26 24.82 -10.89 -4.77
C LEU A 26 23.32 -11.03 -4.47
N ALA A 27 22.68 -12.10 -4.94
CA ALA A 27 21.27 -12.37 -4.67
C ALA A 27 21.01 -12.58 -3.16
N GLY A 28 21.89 -13.30 -2.47
CA GLY A 28 21.79 -13.52 -1.02
C GLY A 28 21.81 -12.24 -0.19
N LEU A 29 22.49 -11.20 -0.66
CA LEU A 29 22.52 -9.88 0.01
C LEU A 29 21.38 -8.96 -0.46
N ALA A 30 20.94 -9.07 -1.71
CA ALA A 30 19.95 -8.18 -2.31
C ALA A 30 18.51 -8.54 -1.90
N ILE A 31 18.19 -9.83 -1.81
CA ILE A 31 16.81 -10.29 -1.54
C ILE A 31 16.27 -9.76 -0.22
N PRO A 32 16.95 -9.86 0.95
CA PRO A 32 16.43 -9.34 2.21
C PRO A 32 16.14 -7.83 2.15
N ARG A 33 17.06 -7.06 1.57
CA ARG A 33 16.90 -5.60 1.43
C ARG A 33 15.71 -5.23 0.54
N PHE A 34 15.47 -6.00 -0.52
CA PHE A 34 14.32 -5.79 -1.40
C PHE A 34 13.00 -6.09 -0.68
N MET A 35 12.96 -7.12 0.16
CA MET A 35 11.78 -7.45 0.97
C MET A 35 11.45 -6.34 1.97
N ASP A 36 12.46 -5.76 2.64
CA ASP A 36 12.25 -4.63 3.56
C ASP A 36 11.79 -3.37 2.82
N ALA A 37 12.38 -3.06 1.68
CA ALA A 37 11.97 -1.92 0.86
C ALA A 37 10.51 -2.06 0.39
N THR A 38 10.09 -3.26 -0.03
CA THR A 38 8.70 -3.51 -0.44
C THR A 38 7.73 -3.44 0.74
N ALA A 39 8.12 -3.91 1.93
CA ALA A 39 7.32 -3.78 3.15
C ALA A 39 7.12 -2.30 3.54
N SER A 40 8.17 -1.49 3.45
CA SER A 40 8.10 -0.05 3.71
C SER A 40 7.23 0.68 2.68
N ALA A 41 7.32 0.32 1.40
CA ALA A 41 6.47 0.89 0.35
C ALA A 41 4.98 0.57 0.58
N ARG A 42 4.66 -0.65 1.03
CA ARG A 42 3.28 -1.03 1.41
C ARG A 42 2.80 -0.20 2.61
N GLY A 43 3.65 0.01 3.61
CA GLY A 43 3.32 0.84 4.78
C GLY A 43 3.02 2.28 4.39
N ALA A 44 3.86 2.89 3.57
CA ALA A 44 3.64 4.24 3.05
C ALA A 44 2.32 4.36 2.27
N ARG A 45 1.98 3.34 1.47
CA ARG A 45 0.70 3.28 0.76
C ARG A 45 -0.48 3.21 1.73
N ILE A 46 -0.43 2.39 2.78
CA ILE A 46 -1.50 2.31 3.78
C ILE A 46 -1.75 3.68 4.42
N VAL A 47 -0.69 4.37 4.84
CA VAL A 47 -0.80 5.71 5.42
C VAL A 47 -1.40 6.72 4.42
N ALA A 48 -0.99 6.66 3.16
CA ALA A 48 -1.51 7.54 2.11
C ALA A 48 -2.99 7.28 1.82
N ASP A 49 -3.39 6.01 1.70
CA ASP A 49 -4.78 5.61 1.47
C ASP A 49 -5.68 6.08 2.64
N MET A 50 -5.26 5.87 3.88
CA MET A 50 -6.01 6.32 5.07
C MET A 50 -6.17 7.84 5.11
N ARG A 51 -5.12 8.60 4.81
CA ARG A 51 -5.20 10.07 4.72
C ARG A 51 -6.13 10.53 3.60
N THR A 52 -6.16 9.80 2.51
CA THR A 52 -7.09 10.06 1.39
C THR A 52 -8.54 9.86 1.84
N ILE A 53 -8.82 8.78 2.59
CA ILE A 53 -10.15 8.52 3.16
C ILE A 53 -10.52 9.61 4.18
N ASP A 54 -9.61 9.98 5.10
CA ASP A 54 -9.85 11.05 6.07
C ASP A 54 -10.18 12.38 5.38
N SER A 55 -9.44 12.72 4.31
CA SER A 55 -9.70 13.92 3.51
C SER A 55 -11.06 13.87 2.81
N ALA A 56 -11.45 12.70 2.32
CA ALA A 56 -12.77 12.51 1.72
C ALA A 56 -13.92 12.64 2.76
N ILE A 57 -13.70 12.14 3.97
CA ILE A 57 -14.66 12.31 5.08
C ILE A 57 -14.85 13.79 5.41
N MET A 58 -13.77 14.56 5.49
CA MET A 58 -13.83 16.00 5.72
C MET A 58 -14.55 16.74 4.59
N MET A 59 -14.29 16.34 3.33
CA MET A 59 -14.97 16.92 2.16
C MET A 59 -16.47 16.58 2.15
N TYR A 60 -16.83 15.36 2.53
CA TYR A 60 -18.23 14.94 2.68
C TYR A 60 -18.93 15.77 3.76
N ASN A 61 -18.29 15.94 4.92
CA ASN A 61 -18.80 16.77 6.01
C ASN A 61 -19.01 18.23 5.57
N ALA A 62 -18.04 18.81 4.86
CA ALA A 62 -18.15 20.18 4.35
C ALA A 62 -19.31 20.35 3.35
N LYS A 63 -19.65 19.31 2.58
CA LYS A 63 -20.76 19.32 1.62
C LYS A 63 -22.13 19.08 2.28
N THR A 64 -22.19 18.26 3.32
CA THR A 64 -23.46 17.75 3.89
C THR A 64 -23.76 18.27 5.28
N GLY A 65 -22.78 18.81 5.99
CA GLY A 65 -22.85 19.16 7.41
C GLY A 65 -22.81 17.97 8.38
N ASN A 66 -22.68 16.74 7.87
CA ASN A 66 -22.71 15.52 8.67
C ASN A 66 -21.55 14.59 8.34
N LEU A 67 -21.17 13.74 9.29
CA LEU A 67 -20.20 12.67 9.04
C LEU A 67 -20.86 11.54 8.22
N PRO A 68 -20.09 10.84 7.36
CA PRO A 68 -20.60 9.70 6.60
C PRO A 68 -20.90 8.54 7.55
N THR A 69 -22.05 7.91 7.39
CA THR A 69 -22.46 6.74 8.20
C THR A 69 -21.99 5.41 7.64
N SER A 70 -21.52 5.41 6.38
CA SER A 70 -21.02 4.22 5.70
C SER A 70 -19.97 4.60 4.64
N GLN A 71 -19.21 3.63 4.18
CA GLN A 71 -18.26 3.78 3.06
C GLN A 71 -18.98 4.21 1.78
N ASP A 72 -20.17 3.66 1.54
CA ASP A 72 -20.98 3.95 0.35
C ASP A 72 -21.35 5.43 0.26
N ALA A 73 -21.54 6.10 1.40
CA ALA A 73 -21.82 7.53 1.41
C ALA A 73 -20.72 8.38 0.76
N LEU A 74 -19.49 7.87 0.68
CA LEU A 74 -18.33 8.57 0.09
C LEU A 74 -18.15 8.26 -1.39
N ILE A 75 -18.67 7.12 -1.88
CA ILE A 75 -18.42 6.62 -3.25
C ILE A 75 -19.65 6.64 -4.16
N ILE A 76 -20.84 6.84 -3.58
CA ILE A 76 -22.12 6.85 -4.32
C ILE A 76 -22.77 8.22 -4.22
N ASP A 77 -23.34 8.71 -5.31
CA ASP A 77 -24.18 9.91 -5.29
C ASP A 77 -25.52 9.62 -4.58
N LYS A 78 -25.95 10.52 -3.72
CA LYS A 78 -27.19 10.37 -3.00
C LYS A 78 -28.38 10.84 -3.83
N THR A 79 -29.33 9.94 -4.12
CA THR A 79 -30.59 10.27 -4.76
C THR A 79 -31.71 10.27 -3.71
N THR A 80 -32.40 11.39 -3.52
CA THR A 80 -33.54 11.53 -2.64
C THR A 80 -34.68 12.23 -3.40
N GLY A 81 -35.83 11.58 -3.48
CA GLY A 81 -37.00 12.17 -4.15
C GLY A 81 -36.81 12.44 -5.65
N GLY A 82 -36.02 11.64 -6.35
CA GLY A 82 -35.72 11.82 -7.79
C GLY A 82 -34.68 12.89 -8.09
N VAL A 83 -34.10 13.54 -7.09
CA VAL A 83 -32.99 14.49 -7.23
C VAL A 83 -31.70 13.82 -6.82
N THR A 84 -30.75 13.68 -7.74
CA THR A 84 -29.40 13.19 -7.44
C THR A 84 -28.52 14.35 -6.99
N SER A 85 -28.11 14.32 -5.72
CA SER A 85 -27.14 15.27 -5.17
C SER A 85 -25.75 14.65 -5.29
N SER A 86 -24.84 15.32 -5.99
CA SER A 86 -23.45 14.85 -6.13
C SER A 86 -22.69 15.07 -4.81
N VAL A 87 -22.74 14.06 -3.95
CA VAL A 87 -22.03 14.03 -2.66
C VAL A 87 -20.81 13.14 -2.75
N LYS A 88 -20.68 12.39 -3.84
CA LYS A 88 -19.53 11.53 -4.10
C LYS A 88 -18.22 12.31 -4.00
N VAL A 89 -17.33 11.81 -3.17
CA VAL A 89 -16.00 12.42 -2.90
C VAL A 89 -14.84 11.47 -3.20
N LEU A 90 -15.11 10.16 -3.28
CA LEU A 90 -14.15 9.15 -3.71
C LEU A 90 -14.65 8.44 -4.98
N ALA A 91 -13.74 8.13 -5.88
CA ALA A 91 -14.05 7.35 -7.07
C ALA A 91 -14.38 5.88 -6.70
N ALA A 92 -13.62 5.32 -5.77
CA ALA A 92 -13.80 3.98 -5.21
C ALA A 92 -13.20 3.91 -3.81
N TRP A 93 -13.66 2.95 -3.00
CA TRP A 93 -13.04 2.68 -1.71
C TRP A 93 -11.67 2.05 -1.91
N PRO A 94 -10.60 2.60 -1.32
CA PRO A 94 -9.26 2.03 -1.45
C PRO A 94 -9.18 0.64 -0.85
N LYS A 95 -8.28 -0.18 -1.38
CA LYS A 95 -7.97 -1.50 -0.81
C LYS A 95 -6.52 -1.54 -0.35
N PRO A 96 -6.26 -1.98 0.90
CA PRO A 96 -4.91 -2.07 1.40
C PRO A 96 -4.08 -3.09 0.60
N PRO A 97 -2.78 -2.89 0.50
CA PRO A 97 -1.89 -3.86 -0.11
C PRO A 97 -1.81 -5.13 0.73
N THR A 98 -1.66 -6.27 0.08
CA THR A 98 -1.45 -7.56 0.74
C THR A 98 -0.01 -7.77 1.17
N GLY A 99 0.20 -8.56 2.23
CA GLY A 99 1.52 -8.89 2.78
C GLY A 99 1.96 -7.96 3.91
N THR A 100 3.14 -8.24 4.46
CA THR A 100 3.72 -7.44 5.54
C THR A 100 3.98 -6.03 5.07
N ALA A 101 3.58 -5.05 5.88
CA ALA A 101 3.86 -3.64 5.67
C ALA A 101 4.59 -3.09 6.91
N LYS A 102 5.47 -2.10 6.69
CA LYS A 102 6.25 -1.46 7.75
C LYS A 102 6.13 0.05 7.61
N VAL A 103 5.96 0.74 8.71
CA VAL A 103 5.98 2.21 8.76
C VAL A 103 6.96 2.67 9.83
N THR A 104 7.57 3.82 9.62
CA THR A 104 8.37 4.47 10.63
C THR A 104 7.45 5.39 11.45
N ALA A 105 7.35 5.15 12.74
CA ALA A 105 6.62 5.98 13.68
C ALA A 105 7.34 7.33 13.89
N PHE A 106 6.65 8.31 14.45
CA PHE A 106 7.23 9.64 14.71
C PHE A 106 8.42 9.60 15.68
N ASN A 107 8.48 8.60 16.56
CA ASN A 107 9.62 8.38 17.46
C ASN A 107 10.81 7.66 16.79
N GLY A 108 10.74 7.41 15.48
CA GLY A 108 11.76 6.70 14.71
C GLY A 108 11.71 5.17 14.81
N SER A 109 10.80 4.60 15.58
CA SER A 109 10.66 3.13 15.67
C SER A 109 9.95 2.57 14.42
N GLU A 110 10.30 1.33 14.07
CA GLU A 110 9.62 0.61 13.00
C GLU A 110 8.40 -0.13 13.55
N VAL A 111 7.25 0.12 12.94
CA VAL A 111 5.99 -0.54 13.26
C VAL A 111 5.62 -1.49 12.13
N THR A 112 5.48 -2.77 12.45
CA THR A 112 4.99 -3.76 11.50
C THR A 112 3.47 -3.76 11.51
N LEU A 113 2.88 -3.54 10.35
CA LEU A 113 1.43 -3.56 10.14
C LEU A 113 1.02 -4.93 9.62
N THR A 114 0.14 -5.59 10.36
CA THR A 114 -0.48 -6.84 9.92
C THR A 114 -1.75 -6.52 9.15
N ALA A 115 -1.98 -7.19 8.03
CA ALA A 115 -3.20 -7.02 7.27
C ALA A 115 -4.42 -7.40 8.14
N PRO A 116 -5.50 -6.59 8.14
CA PRO A 116 -6.74 -6.94 8.82
C PRO A 116 -7.36 -8.18 8.19
N SER A 117 -8.14 -8.93 8.95
CA SER A 117 -8.78 -10.17 8.49
C SER A 117 -9.67 -9.95 7.25
N SER A 118 -10.32 -8.79 7.16
CA SER A 118 -11.12 -8.38 6.00
C SER A 118 -10.31 -7.88 4.81
N ASN A 119 -9.01 -7.59 5.02
CA ASN A 119 -8.13 -6.90 4.06
C ASN A 119 -8.77 -5.60 3.50
N GLU A 120 -9.43 -4.84 4.36
CA GLU A 120 -10.14 -3.60 4.01
C GLU A 120 -9.85 -2.50 5.05
N TYR A 121 -9.89 -1.25 4.59
CA TYR A 121 -10.01 -0.12 5.50
C TYR A 121 -11.43 -0.04 6.01
N THR A 122 -11.62 0.35 7.25
CA THR A 122 -12.93 0.55 7.85
C THR A 122 -13.17 2.02 8.17
N LEU A 123 -14.43 2.42 8.24
CA LEU A 123 -14.85 3.76 8.60
C LEU A 123 -15.26 3.77 10.08
N ASP A 124 -14.64 4.62 10.88
CA ASP A 124 -15.18 5.04 12.18
C ASP A 124 -16.17 6.18 11.95
N ALA A 125 -17.44 5.83 11.84
CA ALA A 125 -18.52 6.80 11.58
C ALA A 125 -18.75 7.77 12.75
N ALA A 126 -18.41 7.38 13.98
CA ALA A 126 -18.59 8.22 15.16
C ALA A 126 -17.54 9.35 15.22
N ASN A 127 -16.31 9.03 14.90
CA ASN A 127 -15.20 9.99 14.94
C ASN A 127 -14.82 10.56 13.56
N GLY A 128 -15.41 10.03 12.48
CA GLY A 128 -15.12 10.46 11.12
C GLY A 128 -13.66 10.18 10.71
N ARG A 129 -13.16 9.00 10.98
CA ARG A 129 -11.78 8.61 10.69
C ARG A 129 -11.71 7.28 9.94
N ALA A 130 -10.69 7.17 9.11
CA ALA A 130 -10.31 5.89 8.53
C ALA A 130 -9.58 5.02 9.56
N LEU A 131 -9.87 3.73 9.56
CA LEU A 131 -9.19 2.75 10.40
C LEU A 131 -8.54 1.66 9.55
N TYR A 132 -7.33 1.26 9.95
CA TYR A 132 -6.65 0.06 9.47
C TYR A 132 -6.38 -0.85 10.67
N ASN A 133 -6.99 -2.03 10.67
CA ASN A 133 -6.93 -2.95 11.80
C ASN A 133 -7.35 -2.30 13.15
N GLY A 134 -8.40 -1.47 13.11
CA GLY A 134 -8.93 -0.77 14.28
C GLY A 134 -8.15 0.45 14.76
N LYS A 135 -7.09 0.85 14.03
CA LYS A 135 -6.25 2.00 14.40
C LYS A 135 -6.33 3.11 13.36
N THR A 136 -6.33 4.35 13.83
CA THR A 136 -6.19 5.54 12.99
C THR A 136 -4.73 5.72 12.52
N VAL A 137 -4.50 6.59 11.53
CA VAL A 137 -3.14 6.95 11.07
C VAL A 137 -2.29 7.45 12.24
N ASP A 138 -2.84 8.32 13.07
CA ASP A 138 -2.10 8.92 14.17
C ASP A 138 -1.71 7.88 15.22
N GLN A 139 -2.59 6.92 15.53
CA GLN A 139 -2.28 5.82 16.43
C GLN A 139 -1.21 4.88 15.88
N ILE A 140 -1.23 4.63 14.57
CA ILE A 140 -0.18 3.84 13.90
C ILE A 140 1.17 4.58 13.98
N LEU A 141 1.19 5.88 13.67
CA LEU A 141 2.43 6.66 13.63
C LEU A 141 2.94 7.05 15.03
N ASN A 142 2.08 7.08 16.05
CA ASN A 142 2.49 7.23 17.45
C ASN A 142 2.91 5.90 18.09
N ASN A 143 2.75 4.77 17.38
CA ASN A 143 2.99 3.42 17.88
C ASN A 143 2.17 3.14 19.15
N GLU A 144 0.93 3.63 19.20
CA GLU A 144 -0.01 3.38 20.30
C GLU A 144 -0.54 1.93 20.24
N LYS A 145 -0.58 1.28 21.40
CA LYS A 145 -1.05 -0.11 21.54
C LYS A 145 -2.57 -0.20 21.54
#